data_9d8cb8c753ad02f243cfa378ea836957
#
_entry.id   9d8cb8c753ad02f243cfa378ea836957
#
_cell.length_a   1.000
_cell.length_b   1.000
_cell.length_c   1.000
_cell.angle_alpha   90.00
_cell.angle_beta   90.00
_cell.angle_gamma   90.00
#
_symmetry.space_group_name_H-M   'P 1'
#
loop_
_entity.id
_entity.type
_entity.pdbx_description
1 polymer ?
#
loop_
_entity_poly.entity_id
_entity_poly.type
_entity_poly.pdbx_seq_one_letter_code
_entity_poly.pdbx_strand_id
1 'polypeptide(L)'
;AAITLSPETSAQLRTFAQGHHVTLNTLVQGAWALLLSRYSRESEVLFGTTVSGRSADIPGIERMVGLFINTLPLRVRVAPDAVLSEWLRALLERNSELRQFEQTPLVQIQSWSDVPRGQAFFESLIVFDNHPLDESLEKATGLTIQGVTLQGQTNYPLTLNVLPGKELTLSLWYHRNRFRDETAARMVRQLETLLRAIIQNPRARLGLLPLLASAERAQVVGAWNRTGRAYPADMLANLRV
;
A
#
# COMPACT_ATOMS: atom_id res chain seq x y z
N ALA A 1 9.68 8.59 -3.65
CA ALA A 1 8.48 9.41 -3.78
C ALA A 1 7.71 9.38 -2.47
N ALA A 2 7.15 10.49 -2.04
CA ALA A 2 6.43 10.56 -0.77
C ALA A 2 5.22 11.49 -0.88
N ILE A 3 4.23 11.25 -0.03
CA ILE A 3 3.08 12.13 0.20
C ILE A 3 2.71 12.13 1.68
N THR A 4 2.33 13.29 2.19
CA THR A 4 1.78 13.43 3.53
C THR A 4 0.31 13.81 3.40
N LEU A 5 -0.58 13.01 3.97
CA LEU A 5 -2.01 13.27 3.97
C LEU A 5 -2.33 14.36 4.99
N SER A 6 -3.31 15.20 4.66
CA SER A 6 -3.72 16.25 5.60
C SER A 6 -4.18 15.69 6.95
N PRO A 7 -4.12 16.49 8.03
CA PRO A 7 -4.58 16.07 9.35
C PRO A 7 -6.04 15.57 9.32
N GLU A 8 -6.90 16.23 8.54
CA GLU A 8 -8.31 15.87 8.38
C GLU A 8 -8.47 14.49 7.73
N THR A 9 -7.77 14.25 6.62
CA THR A 9 -7.81 12.94 5.92
C THR A 9 -7.24 11.83 6.82
N SER A 10 -6.16 12.12 7.53
CA SER A 10 -5.54 11.18 8.46
C SER A 10 -6.46 10.85 9.64
N ALA A 11 -7.20 11.85 10.15
CA ALA A 11 -8.21 11.65 11.19
C ALA A 11 -9.39 10.83 10.67
N GLN A 12 -9.88 11.11 9.45
CA GLN A 12 -10.95 10.35 8.82
C GLN A 12 -10.57 8.87 8.62
N LEU A 13 -9.33 8.57 8.21
CA LEU A 13 -8.84 7.19 8.10
C LEU A 13 -8.84 6.47 9.45
N ARG A 14 -8.42 7.13 10.52
CA ARG A 14 -8.47 6.56 11.88
C ARG A 14 -9.90 6.31 12.34
N THR A 15 -10.79 7.29 12.16
CA THR A 15 -12.22 7.16 12.50
C THR A 15 -12.89 6.03 11.71
N PHE A 16 -12.59 5.94 10.41
CA PHE A 16 -13.07 4.83 9.57
C PHE A 16 -12.57 3.48 10.10
N ALA A 17 -11.29 3.36 10.39
CA ALA A 17 -10.69 2.13 10.91
C ALA A 17 -11.38 1.68 12.20
N GLN A 18 -11.57 2.60 13.15
CA GLN A 18 -12.29 2.33 14.41
C GLN A 18 -13.74 1.92 14.17
N GLY A 19 -14.47 2.66 13.35
CA GLY A 19 -15.89 2.41 13.07
C GLY A 19 -16.15 1.09 12.33
N HIS A 20 -15.15 0.56 11.61
CA HIS A 20 -15.24 -0.70 10.89
C HIS A 20 -14.48 -1.85 11.57
N HIS A 21 -13.95 -1.63 12.78
CA HIS A 21 -13.18 -2.61 13.57
C HIS A 21 -11.98 -3.17 12.80
N VAL A 22 -11.27 -2.31 12.06
CA VAL A 22 -10.02 -2.65 11.37
C VAL A 22 -8.91 -1.71 11.85
N THR A 23 -7.65 -2.03 11.55
CA THR A 23 -6.51 -1.15 11.89
C THR A 23 -6.17 -0.23 10.73
N LEU A 24 -5.49 0.89 11.01
CA LEU A 24 -4.94 1.77 9.99
C LEU A 24 -3.96 1.01 9.07
N ASN A 25 -3.17 0.10 9.65
CA ASN A 25 -2.29 -0.77 8.89
C ASN A 25 -3.08 -1.64 7.89
N THR A 26 -4.19 -2.24 8.33
CA THR A 26 -5.06 -3.03 7.44
C THR A 26 -5.62 -2.21 6.28
N LEU A 27 -5.99 -0.94 6.54
CA LEU A 27 -6.45 -0.03 5.47
C LEU A 27 -5.35 0.21 4.43
N VAL A 28 -4.13 0.50 4.89
CA VAL A 28 -3.00 0.75 3.99
C VAL A 28 -2.61 -0.51 3.23
N GLN A 29 -2.57 -1.66 3.89
CA GLN A 29 -2.33 -2.96 3.24
C GLN A 29 -3.40 -3.27 2.19
N GLY A 30 -4.67 -2.99 2.48
CA GLY A 30 -5.77 -3.14 1.52
C GLY A 30 -5.59 -2.22 0.31
N ALA A 31 -5.30 -0.94 0.53
CA ALA A 31 -5.05 0.00 -0.56
C ALA A 31 -3.82 -0.41 -1.39
N TRP A 32 -2.77 -0.92 -0.75
CA TRP A 32 -1.58 -1.44 -1.42
C TRP A 32 -1.88 -2.68 -2.26
N ALA A 33 -2.63 -3.64 -1.71
CA ALA A 33 -3.06 -4.83 -2.44
C ALA A 33 -3.89 -4.48 -3.67
N LEU A 34 -4.83 -3.52 -3.54
CA LEU A 34 -5.61 -2.99 -4.66
C LEU A 34 -4.72 -2.35 -5.73
N LEU A 35 -3.75 -1.53 -5.31
CA LEU A 35 -2.80 -0.89 -6.23
C LEU A 35 -1.99 -1.95 -6.99
N LEU A 36 -1.38 -2.90 -6.29
CA LEU A 36 -0.59 -3.98 -6.89
C LEU A 36 -1.43 -4.81 -7.87
N SER A 37 -2.64 -5.22 -7.47
CA SER A 37 -3.56 -5.97 -8.33
C SER A 37 -3.89 -5.22 -9.62
N ARG A 38 -4.10 -3.90 -9.56
CA ARG A 38 -4.37 -3.09 -10.76
C ARG A 38 -3.16 -2.96 -11.67
N TYR A 39 -1.95 -2.87 -11.12
CA TYR A 39 -0.71 -2.78 -11.91
C TYR A 39 -0.32 -4.12 -12.51
N SER A 40 -0.44 -5.22 -11.78
CA SER A 40 -0.12 -6.57 -12.26
C SER A 40 -1.22 -7.19 -13.11
N ARG A 41 -2.47 -6.71 -12.98
CA ARG A 41 -3.70 -7.31 -13.53
C ARG A 41 -4.01 -8.69 -12.94
N GLU A 42 -3.43 -9.00 -11.79
CA GLU A 42 -3.66 -10.24 -11.08
C GLU A 42 -4.72 -10.04 -9.98
N SER A 43 -5.59 -11.02 -9.83
CA SER A 43 -6.60 -11.03 -8.77
C SER A 43 -6.05 -11.46 -7.41
N GLU A 44 -4.78 -11.88 -7.37
CA GLU A 44 -4.10 -12.32 -6.17
C GLU A 44 -2.70 -11.72 -6.15
N VAL A 45 -2.36 -11.06 -5.04
CA VAL A 45 -1.08 -10.38 -4.87
C VAL A 45 -0.38 -10.86 -3.61
N LEU A 46 0.94 -10.91 -3.67
CA LEU A 46 1.81 -11.29 -2.56
C LEU A 46 2.83 -10.19 -2.31
N PHE A 47 2.93 -9.74 -1.07
CA PHE A 47 3.94 -8.77 -0.65
C PHE A 47 4.40 -9.04 0.78
N GLY A 48 5.58 -8.55 1.12
CA GLY A 48 6.09 -8.62 2.48
C GLY A 48 5.41 -7.58 3.39
N THR A 49 5.19 -7.94 4.64
CA THR A 49 4.81 -7.01 5.70
C THR A 49 5.75 -7.18 6.87
N THR A 50 6.26 -6.07 7.42
CA THR A 50 7.10 -6.12 8.61
C THR A 50 6.26 -6.32 9.86
N VAL A 51 6.80 -7.12 10.79
CA VAL A 51 6.26 -7.35 12.11
C VAL A 51 7.32 -7.04 13.16
N SER A 52 6.90 -6.69 14.38
CA SER A 52 7.84 -6.25 15.43
C SER A 52 8.73 -7.36 15.94
N GLY A 53 8.28 -8.62 15.83
CA GLY A 53 8.95 -9.79 16.40
C GLY A 53 8.96 -9.80 17.95
N ARG A 54 8.18 -8.93 18.60
CA ARG A 54 8.15 -8.75 20.05
C ARG A 54 6.87 -9.28 20.70
N SER A 55 6.06 -10.03 19.96
CA SER A 55 4.82 -10.63 20.46
C SER A 55 5.04 -11.98 21.20
N ALA A 56 6.28 -12.48 21.24
CA ALA A 56 6.58 -13.69 21.96
C ALA A 56 6.38 -13.50 23.49
N ASP A 57 5.88 -14.55 24.15
CA ASP A 57 5.70 -14.57 25.61
C ASP A 57 7.07 -14.76 26.33
N ILE A 58 7.94 -13.76 26.14
CA ILE A 58 9.26 -13.69 26.78
C ILE A 58 9.26 -12.49 27.71
N PRO A 59 9.40 -12.68 29.04
CA PRO A 59 9.42 -11.59 29.98
C PRO A 59 10.47 -10.52 29.62
N GLY A 60 10.05 -9.27 29.48
CA GLY A 60 10.94 -8.15 29.21
C GLY A 60 11.37 -7.98 27.74
N ILE A 61 10.83 -8.75 26.79
CA ILE A 61 11.15 -8.65 25.35
C ILE A 61 11.00 -7.22 24.83
N GLU A 62 10.06 -6.45 25.35
CA GLU A 62 9.80 -5.07 24.96
C GLU A 62 10.98 -4.13 25.26
N ARG A 63 11.80 -4.47 26.27
CA ARG A 63 12.97 -3.69 26.70
C ARG A 63 14.29 -4.24 26.17
N MET A 64 14.27 -5.40 25.54
CA MET A 64 15.47 -6.03 24.99
C MET A 64 15.99 -5.25 23.79
N VAL A 65 17.29 -5.01 23.77
CA VAL A 65 18.00 -4.44 22.59
C VAL A 65 18.36 -5.61 21.67
N GLY A 66 17.98 -5.51 20.39
CA GLY A 66 18.26 -6.54 19.41
C GLY A 66 17.44 -6.37 18.14
N LEU A 67 17.79 -7.16 17.11
CA LEU A 67 17.04 -7.22 15.85
C LEU A 67 15.90 -8.24 15.99
N PHE A 68 14.71 -7.75 16.26
CA PHE A 68 13.51 -8.57 16.39
C PHE A 68 12.59 -8.48 15.19
N ILE A 69 12.74 -7.41 14.38
CA ILE A 69 11.91 -7.19 13.20
C ILE A 69 12.05 -8.37 12.24
N ASN A 70 10.91 -8.93 11.85
CA ASN A 70 10.82 -9.97 10.83
C ASN A 70 9.89 -9.49 9.69
N THR A 71 9.98 -10.17 8.56
CA THR A 71 9.13 -9.95 7.38
C THR A 71 8.33 -11.19 7.11
N LEU A 72 7.01 -11.04 7.04
CA LEU A 72 6.09 -12.14 6.73
C LEU A 72 5.44 -11.91 5.36
N PRO A 73 5.18 -12.97 4.58
CA PRO A 73 4.48 -12.88 3.32
C PRO A 73 2.97 -12.72 3.55
N LEU A 74 2.38 -11.66 3.02
CA LEU A 74 0.94 -11.43 3.05
C LEU A 74 0.37 -11.64 1.66
N ARG A 75 -0.41 -12.72 1.50
CA ARG A 75 -1.13 -13.06 0.28
C ARG A 75 -2.55 -12.53 0.36
N VAL A 76 -2.95 -11.71 -0.61
CA VAL A 76 -4.24 -11.02 -0.62
C VAL A 76 -4.96 -11.28 -1.93
N ARG A 77 -6.17 -11.84 -1.84
CA ARG A 77 -7.07 -11.96 -2.99
C ARG A 77 -7.92 -10.70 -3.14
N VAL A 78 -7.89 -10.13 -4.33
CA VAL A 78 -8.63 -8.92 -4.71
C VAL A 78 -9.73 -9.33 -5.70
N ALA A 79 -10.87 -9.79 -5.16
CA ALA A 79 -12.03 -10.13 -5.98
C ALA A 79 -12.81 -8.85 -6.32
N PRO A 80 -13.02 -8.49 -7.60
CA PRO A 80 -13.67 -7.24 -7.99
C PRO A 80 -15.06 -7.04 -7.40
N ASP A 81 -15.80 -8.13 -7.16
CA ASP A 81 -17.14 -8.11 -6.63
C ASP A 81 -17.24 -8.09 -5.11
N ALA A 82 -16.13 -8.28 -4.40
CA ALA A 82 -16.12 -8.26 -2.95
C ALA A 82 -16.48 -6.88 -2.41
N VAL A 83 -17.23 -6.85 -1.31
CA VAL A 83 -17.59 -5.62 -0.58
C VAL A 83 -16.38 -5.18 0.26
N LEU A 84 -16.00 -3.92 0.12
CA LEU A 84 -14.79 -3.35 0.72
C LEU A 84 -14.69 -3.60 2.24
N SER A 85 -15.75 -3.30 3.00
CA SER A 85 -15.72 -3.44 4.47
C SER A 85 -15.56 -4.89 4.94
N GLU A 86 -16.18 -5.84 4.23
CA GLU A 86 -16.07 -7.28 4.52
C GLU A 86 -14.68 -7.78 4.16
N TRP A 87 -14.17 -7.36 3.01
CA TRP A 87 -12.84 -7.71 2.55
C TRP A 87 -11.73 -7.20 3.49
N LEU A 88 -11.87 -5.97 4.02
CA LEU A 88 -10.92 -5.41 4.99
C LEU A 88 -10.94 -6.18 6.31
N ARG A 89 -12.12 -6.64 6.78
CA ARG A 89 -12.19 -7.51 7.98
C ARG A 89 -11.51 -8.85 7.75
N ALA A 90 -11.77 -9.50 6.61
CA ALA A 90 -11.09 -10.74 6.25
C ALA A 90 -9.56 -10.55 6.13
N LEU A 91 -9.11 -9.39 5.66
CA LEU A 91 -7.69 -9.03 5.63
C LEU A 91 -7.12 -8.87 7.06
N LEU A 92 -7.86 -8.25 7.98
CA LEU A 92 -7.45 -8.15 9.39
C LEU A 92 -7.36 -9.53 10.07
N GLU A 93 -8.33 -10.40 9.84
CA GLU A 93 -8.33 -11.78 10.37
C GLU A 93 -7.09 -12.54 9.87
N ARG A 94 -6.80 -12.45 8.58
CA ARG A 94 -5.60 -13.04 7.98
C ARG A 94 -4.30 -12.48 8.57
N ASN A 95 -4.24 -11.17 8.83
CA ASN A 95 -3.10 -10.56 9.53
C ASN A 95 -2.95 -11.11 10.96
N SER A 96 -4.06 -11.37 11.64
CA SER A 96 -4.04 -11.93 13.00
C SER A 96 -3.54 -13.37 13.01
N GLU A 97 -3.96 -14.18 12.04
CA GLU A 97 -3.45 -15.55 11.83
C GLU A 97 -1.93 -15.51 11.49
N LEU A 98 -1.52 -14.59 10.64
CA LEU A 98 -0.12 -14.46 10.23
C LEU A 98 0.81 -14.13 11.39
N ARG A 99 0.34 -13.38 12.40
CA ARG A 99 1.12 -13.04 13.60
C ARG A 99 1.54 -14.26 14.41
N GLN A 100 0.84 -15.37 14.33
CA GLN A 100 1.24 -16.61 15.01
C GLN A 100 2.60 -17.13 14.50
N PHE A 101 3.00 -16.69 13.29
CA PHE A 101 4.25 -17.05 12.65
C PHE A 101 5.30 -15.93 12.71
N GLU A 102 5.10 -14.91 13.57
CA GLU A 102 5.96 -13.74 13.66
C GLU A 102 7.44 -14.08 13.92
N GLN A 103 7.71 -15.21 14.59
CA GLN A 103 9.06 -15.68 14.88
C GLN A 103 9.65 -16.59 13.80
N THR A 104 8.86 -16.95 12.77
CA THR A 104 9.33 -17.85 11.71
C THR A 104 10.17 -17.10 10.70
N PRO A 105 11.43 -17.52 10.46
CA PRO A 105 12.29 -16.86 9.47
C PRO A 105 11.68 -16.94 8.05
N LEU A 106 11.73 -15.85 7.29
CA LEU A 106 11.20 -15.78 5.93
C LEU A 106 11.78 -16.87 5.01
N VAL A 107 13.07 -17.20 5.17
CA VAL A 107 13.73 -18.26 4.40
C VAL A 107 13.08 -19.63 4.65
N GLN A 108 12.66 -19.88 5.90
CA GLN A 108 11.97 -21.12 6.25
C GLN A 108 10.57 -21.15 5.61
N ILE A 109 9.81 -20.05 5.68
CA ILE A 109 8.49 -19.94 5.03
C ILE A 109 8.63 -20.19 3.51
N GLN A 110 9.65 -19.58 2.89
CA GLN A 110 9.92 -19.78 1.46
C GLN A 110 10.24 -21.24 1.14
N SER A 111 10.96 -21.94 2.03
CA SER A 111 11.31 -23.36 1.81
C SER A 111 10.10 -24.29 1.84
N TRP A 112 8.98 -23.87 2.44
CA TRP A 112 7.71 -24.61 2.47
C TRP A 112 6.79 -24.30 1.28
N SER A 113 7.17 -23.32 0.46
CA SER A 113 6.40 -22.91 -0.72
C SER A 113 6.87 -23.62 -1.97
N ASP A 114 6.04 -23.59 -3.01
CA ASP A 114 6.38 -24.11 -4.35
C ASP A 114 7.28 -23.13 -5.16
N VAL A 115 7.67 -21.99 -4.56
CA VAL A 115 8.55 -21.01 -5.21
C VAL A 115 9.98 -21.54 -5.25
N PRO A 116 10.59 -21.70 -6.44
CA PRO A 116 11.93 -22.23 -6.58
C PRO A 116 12.97 -21.42 -5.80
N ARG A 117 13.97 -22.11 -5.25
CA ARG A 117 15.10 -21.44 -4.58
C ARG A 117 15.80 -20.48 -5.55
N GLY A 118 16.13 -19.29 -5.07
CA GLY A 118 16.78 -18.25 -5.87
C GLY A 118 15.81 -17.31 -6.60
N GLN A 119 14.52 -17.60 -6.61
CA GLN A 119 13.49 -16.65 -7.02
C GLN A 119 13.02 -15.81 -5.84
N ALA A 120 12.73 -14.53 -6.10
CA ALA A 120 12.14 -13.68 -5.07
C ALA A 120 10.75 -14.17 -4.70
N PHE A 121 10.50 -14.35 -3.41
CA PHE A 121 9.18 -14.78 -2.91
C PHE A 121 8.13 -13.69 -3.13
N PHE A 122 8.52 -12.43 -2.98
CA PHE A 122 7.76 -11.24 -3.35
C PHE A 122 8.74 -10.10 -3.68
N GLU A 123 8.29 -9.11 -4.42
CA GLU A 123 9.11 -7.98 -4.87
C GLU A 123 8.70 -6.64 -4.25
N SER A 124 7.70 -6.65 -3.37
CA SER A 124 7.30 -5.44 -2.65
C SER A 124 7.14 -5.69 -1.15
N LEU A 125 7.41 -4.64 -0.36
CA LEU A 125 7.37 -4.66 1.10
C LEU A 125 6.52 -3.51 1.61
N ILE A 126 5.75 -3.73 2.68
CA ILE A 126 5.18 -2.68 3.51
C ILE A 126 5.91 -2.65 4.85
N VAL A 127 6.37 -1.47 5.21
CA VAL A 127 6.91 -1.16 6.53
C VAL A 127 5.94 -0.19 7.20
N PHE A 128 5.27 -0.64 8.25
CA PHE A 128 4.40 0.20 9.04
C PHE A 128 5.10 0.54 10.36
N ASP A 129 5.58 1.77 10.47
CA ASP A 129 6.35 2.22 11.61
C ASP A 129 5.42 2.86 12.66
N ASN A 130 5.25 2.18 13.79
CA ASN A 130 4.40 2.64 14.90
C ASN A 130 5.15 3.49 15.94
N HIS A 131 6.41 3.84 15.68
CA HIS A 131 7.17 4.64 16.64
C HIS A 131 6.82 6.13 16.47
N PRO A 132 6.19 6.76 17.46
CA PRO A 132 5.98 8.20 17.47
C PRO A 132 7.31 8.89 17.74
N LEU A 133 8.09 9.11 16.66
CA LEU A 133 9.40 9.78 16.75
C LEU A 133 9.26 11.21 17.30
N ASP A 134 8.16 11.89 17.00
CA ASP A 134 7.97 13.30 17.33
C ASP A 134 7.73 13.54 18.82
N GLU A 135 6.80 12.83 19.45
CA GLU A 135 6.42 13.11 20.84
C GLU A 135 7.47 12.69 21.87
N SER A 136 8.19 11.59 21.64
CA SER A 136 9.21 11.12 22.58
C SER A 136 10.49 11.94 22.50
N LEU A 137 10.88 12.41 21.33
CA LEU A 137 12.04 13.28 21.14
C LEU A 137 11.76 14.71 21.61
N GLU A 138 10.60 15.28 21.32
CA GLU A 138 10.20 16.60 21.83
C GLU A 138 10.15 16.62 23.34
N LYS A 139 9.57 15.59 23.98
CA LYS A 139 9.53 15.46 25.45
C LYS A 139 10.91 15.28 26.08
N ALA A 140 11.82 14.59 25.39
CA ALA A 140 13.16 14.30 25.91
C ALA A 140 14.15 15.45 25.72
N THR A 141 14.00 16.26 24.67
CA THR A 141 14.99 17.28 24.28
C THR A 141 14.49 18.71 24.39
N GLY A 142 13.18 18.94 24.49
CA GLY A 142 12.58 20.27 24.45
C GLY A 142 12.70 20.96 23.07
N LEU A 143 13.11 20.22 22.03
CA LEU A 143 13.29 20.71 20.67
C LEU A 143 12.04 20.39 19.85
N THR A 144 11.52 21.38 19.14
CA THR A 144 10.43 21.15 18.17
C THR A 144 10.98 20.60 16.86
N ILE A 145 10.56 19.40 16.48
CA ILE A 145 10.96 18.76 15.22
C ILE A 145 10.07 19.29 14.10
N GLN A 146 10.64 20.06 13.18
CA GLN A 146 9.90 20.67 12.06
C GLN A 146 9.73 19.77 10.84
N GLY A 147 10.34 18.59 10.81
CA GLY A 147 10.18 17.61 9.74
C GLY A 147 11.14 16.44 9.89
N VAL A 148 10.66 15.26 9.57
CA VAL A 148 11.47 14.04 9.54
C VAL A 148 11.49 13.50 8.11
N THR A 149 12.67 13.39 7.52
CA THR A 149 12.85 12.73 6.23
C THR A 149 13.49 11.38 6.46
N LEU A 150 12.73 10.32 6.21
CA LEU A 150 13.25 8.96 6.28
C LEU A 150 13.92 8.60 4.94
N GLN A 151 15.21 8.37 4.97
CA GLN A 151 15.94 7.78 3.86
C GLN A 151 16.32 6.36 4.23
N GLY A 152 15.89 5.41 3.41
CA GLY A 152 16.19 4.01 3.62
C GLY A 152 16.33 3.28 2.31
N GLN A 153 17.00 2.15 2.36
CA GLN A 153 17.14 1.23 1.25
C GLN A 153 16.80 -0.18 1.75
N THR A 154 16.02 -0.89 0.97
CA THR A 154 15.73 -2.30 1.21
C THR A 154 16.20 -3.14 0.03
N ASN A 155 16.29 -4.45 0.21
CA ASN A 155 16.61 -5.37 -0.87
C ASN A 155 15.42 -5.59 -1.83
N TYR A 156 14.25 -5.00 -1.51
CA TYR A 156 13.06 -5.16 -2.33
C TYR A 156 12.96 -4.03 -3.36
N PRO A 157 12.58 -4.36 -4.61
CA PRO A 157 12.43 -3.36 -5.67
C PRO A 157 11.47 -2.23 -5.34
N LEU A 158 10.48 -2.50 -4.48
CA LEU A 158 9.46 -1.54 -4.10
C LEU A 158 9.13 -1.68 -2.61
N THR A 159 9.26 -0.60 -1.85
CA THR A 159 8.94 -0.58 -0.41
C THR A 159 8.04 0.60 -0.09
N LEU A 160 6.86 0.32 0.43
CA LEU A 160 5.98 1.33 1.00
C LEU A 160 6.29 1.48 2.50
N ASN A 161 6.89 2.59 2.87
CA ASN A 161 7.07 2.97 4.26
C ASN A 161 5.90 3.86 4.70
N VAL A 162 5.28 3.51 5.81
CA VAL A 162 4.11 4.16 6.37
C VAL A 162 4.45 4.69 7.75
N LEU A 163 4.42 5.99 7.90
CA LEU A 163 4.64 6.66 9.17
C LEU A 163 3.31 7.25 9.67
N PRO A 164 2.66 6.60 10.64
CA PRO A 164 1.47 7.13 11.28
C PRO A 164 1.86 8.27 12.24
N GLY A 165 1.05 9.31 12.25
CA GLY A 165 1.22 10.48 13.10
C GLY A 165 -0.05 11.31 13.12
N LYS A 166 0.02 12.56 13.51
CA LYS A 166 -1.06 13.52 13.30
C LYS A 166 -1.43 13.57 11.80
N GLU A 167 -0.42 13.53 10.97
CA GLU A 167 -0.48 13.38 9.54
C GLU A 167 0.09 12.02 9.12
N LEU A 168 -0.62 11.28 8.28
CA LEU A 168 -0.14 10.00 7.75
C LEU A 168 0.80 10.25 6.58
N THR A 169 2.07 9.86 6.72
CA THR A 169 3.04 9.95 5.64
C THR A 169 3.24 8.59 4.98
N LEU A 170 3.16 8.59 3.65
CA LEU A 170 3.38 7.43 2.80
C LEU A 170 4.62 7.70 1.95
N SER A 171 5.67 6.93 2.14
CA SER A 171 6.93 7.06 1.40
C SER A 171 7.19 5.81 0.59
N LEU A 172 7.30 5.95 -0.72
CA LEU A 172 7.62 4.85 -1.62
C LEU A 172 9.10 4.90 -1.97
N TRP A 173 9.84 3.89 -1.51
CA TRP A 173 11.22 3.63 -1.87
C TRP A 173 11.25 2.61 -3.01
N TYR A 174 12.08 2.84 -4.02
CA TYR A 174 12.09 2.02 -5.22
C TYR A 174 13.46 1.98 -5.86
N HIS A 175 13.74 0.89 -6.56
CA HIS A 175 14.95 0.74 -7.34
C HIS A 175 14.80 1.49 -8.67
N ARG A 176 15.65 2.50 -8.92
CA ARG A 176 15.60 3.35 -10.12
C ARG A 176 15.88 2.60 -11.42
N ASN A 177 16.54 1.47 -11.36
CA ASN A 177 16.74 0.58 -12.52
C ASN A 177 15.47 -0.17 -12.92
N ARG A 178 14.43 -0.20 -12.07
CA ARG A 178 13.15 -0.88 -12.33
C ARG A 178 11.96 0.07 -12.43
N PHE A 179 12.00 1.19 -11.75
CA PHE A 179 10.89 2.16 -11.70
C PHE A 179 11.40 3.57 -12.02
N ARG A 180 10.65 4.29 -12.85
CA ARG A 180 10.89 5.71 -13.11
C ARG A 180 10.31 6.56 -11.99
N ASP A 181 10.93 7.72 -11.73
CA ASP A 181 10.51 8.65 -10.67
C ASP A 181 9.04 9.08 -10.84
N GLU A 182 8.59 9.32 -12.08
CA GLU A 182 7.19 9.69 -12.38
C GLU A 182 6.21 8.55 -12.08
N THR A 183 6.64 7.30 -12.31
CA THR A 183 5.82 6.12 -11.99
C THR A 183 5.64 5.98 -10.49
N ALA A 184 6.72 6.11 -9.71
CA ALA A 184 6.66 6.06 -8.26
C ALA A 184 5.79 7.20 -7.69
N ALA A 185 5.96 8.42 -8.20
CA ALA A 185 5.14 9.56 -7.80
C ALA A 185 3.64 9.35 -8.13
N ARG A 186 3.33 8.75 -9.28
CA ARG A 186 1.94 8.39 -9.65
C ARG A 186 1.37 7.32 -8.72
N MET A 187 2.13 6.26 -8.40
CA MET A 187 1.69 5.21 -7.49
C MET A 187 1.29 5.76 -6.11
N VAL A 188 2.07 6.69 -5.58
CA VAL A 188 1.77 7.31 -4.27
C VAL A 188 0.48 8.15 -4.34
N ARG A 189 0.27 8.94 -5.40
CA ARG A 189 -0.99 9.69 -5.60
C ARG A 189 -2.19 8.77 -5.78
N GLN A 190 -2.03 7.65 -6.48
CA GLN A 190 -3.08 6.66 -6.66
C GLN A 190 -3.41 5.95 -5.34
N LEU A 191 -2.41 5.70 -4.50
CA LEU A 191 -2.61 5.16 -3.16
C LEU A 191 -3.42 6.13 -2.29
N GLU A 192 -3.12 7.44 -2.33
CA GLU A 192 -3.95 8.46 -1.69
C GLU A 192 -5.40 8.44 -2.21
N THR A 193 -5.58 8.36 -3.54
CA THR A 193 -6.90 8.29 -4.16
C THR A 193 -7.70 7.09 -3.67
N LEU A 194 -7.06 5.92 -3.57
CA LEU A 194 -7.67 4.71 -3.02
C LEU A 194 -8.05 4.88 -1.54
N LEU A 195 -7.16 5.41 -0.72
CA LEU A 195 -7.43 5.64 0.71
C LEU A 195 -8.61 6.60 0.92
N ARG A 196 -8.69 7.67 0.13
CA ARG A 196 -9.83 8.60 0.16
C ARG A 196 -11.13 7.92 -0.29
N ALA A 197 -11.08 7.10 -1.33
CA ALA A 197 -12.25 6.36 -1.83
C ALA A 197 -12.75 5.31 -0.83
N ILE A 198 -11.85 4.66 -0.10
CA ILE A 198 -12.17 3.72 0.99
C ILE A 198 -13.03 4.41 2.06
N ILE A 199 -12.63 5.61 2.50
CA ILE A 199 -13.36 6.38 3.51
C ILE A 199 -14.77 6.74 3.01
N GLN A 200 -14.86 7.16 1.73
CA GLN A 200 -16.11 7.70 1.16
C GLN A 200 -17.15 6.61 0.90
N ASN A 201 -16.73 5.37 0.65
CA ASN A 201 -17.63 4.32 0.17
C ASN A 201 -17.32 2.94 0.76
N PRO A 202 -17.58 2.71 2.05
CA PRO A 202 -17.25 1.45 2.74
C PRO A 202 -17.97 0.23 2.19
N ARG A 203 -19.12 0.44 1.51
CA ARG A 203 -19.91 -0.61 0.87
C ARG A 203 -19.65 -0.78 -0.61
N ALA A 204 -18.69 -0.05 -1.17
CA ALA A 204 -18.33 -0.20 -2.58
C ALA A 204 -17.77 -1.60 -2.85
N ARG A 205 -18.00 -2.08 -4.07
CA ARG A 205 -17.27 -3.26 -4.58
C ARG A 205 -15.85 -2.85 -4.93
N LEU A 206 -14.87 -3.72 -4.68
CA LEU A 206 -13.44 -3.43 -4.93
C LEU A 206 -13.18 -3.01 -6.38
N GLY A 207 -13.91 -3.62 -7.32
CA GLY A 207 -13.80 -3.30 -8.74
C GLY A 207 -14.18 -1.86 -9.10
N LEU A 208 -15.01 -1.21 -8.29
CA LEU A 208 -15.51 0.15 -8.51
C LEU A 208 -14.67 1.25 -7.86
N LEU A 209 -13.70 0.88 -7.01
CA LEU A 209 -12.83 1.87 -6.38
C LEU A 209 -11.95 2.55 -7.42
N PRO A 210 -11.91 3.90 -7.45
CA PRO A 210 -11.14 4.65 -8.44
C PRO A 210 -9.65 4.56 -8.15
N LEU A 211 -8.85 4.38 -9.20
CA LEU A 211 -7.39 4.47 -9.13
C LEU A 211 -6.91 5.87 -9.57
N LEU A 212 -7.66 6.50 -10.44
CA LEU A 212 -7.33 7.80 -11.03
C LEU A 212 -8.12 8.91 -10.34
N ALA A 213 -7.47 10.02 -10.04
CA ALA A 213 -8.18 11.25 -9.68
C ALA A 213 -9.07 11.72 -10.83
N SER A 214 -10.13 12.48 -10.51
CA SER A 214 -11.12 12.93 -11.52
C SER A 214 -10.49 13.66 -12.69
N ALA A 215 -9.49 14.51 -12.45
CA ALA A 215 -8.75 15.23 -13.48
C ALA A 215 -7.94 14.28 -14.39
N GLU A 216 -7.23 13.33 -13.80
CA GLU A 216 -6.44 12.34 -14.54
C GLU A 216 -7.35 11.40 -15.35
N ARG A 217 -8.49 11.00 -14.78
CA ARG A 217 -9.50 10.23 -15.50
C ARG A 217 -10.08 11.00 -16.69
N ALA A 218 -10.41 12.29 -16.53
CA ALA A 218 -10.91 13.15 -17.60
C ALA A 218 -9.86 13.31 -18.72
N GLN A 219 -8.59 13.40 -18.38
CA GLN A 219 -7.50 13.45 -19.35
C GLN A 219 -7.40 12.16 -20.16
N VAL A 220 -7.34 11.00 -19.49
CA VAL A 220 -7.16 9.70 -20.14
C VAL A 220 -8.38 9.32 -20.98
N VAL A 221 -9.58 9.44 -20.41
CA VAL A 221 -10.82 8.99 -21.07
C VAL A 221 -11.36 10.04 -22.06
N GLY A 222 -11.15 11.33 -21.79
CA GLY A 222 -11.67 12.42 -22.60
C GLY A 222 -10.63 13.04 -23.53
N ALA A 223 -9.62 13.74 -22.96
CA ALA A 223 -8.71 14.56 -23.75
C ALA A 223 -7.87 13.74 -24.74
N TRP A 224 -7.30 12.61 -24.29
CA TRP A 224 -6.49 11.75 -25.15
C TRP A 224 -7.28 10.94 -26.17
N ASN A 225 -8.58 10.79 -25.96
CA ASN A 225 -9.48 10.09 -26.90
C ASN A 225 -10.17 11.03 -27.90
N ARG A 226 -9.86 12.34 -27.88
CA ARG A 226 -10.33 13.29 -28.90
C ARG A 226 -9.55 13.11 -30.20
N THR A 227 -9.58 11.94 -30.76
CA THR A 227 -8.85 11.58 -32.00
C THR A 227 -9.71 11.65 -33.25
N GLY A 228 -10.96 12.15 -33.13
CA GLY A 228 -11.87 12.30 -34.25
C GLY A 228 -11.27 13.24 -35.31
N ARG A 229 -11.04 12.73 -36.52
CA ARG A 229 -10.67 13.50 -37.70
C ARG A 229 -11.85 13.47 -38.69
N ALA A 230 -12.13 14.59 -39.29
CA ALA A 230 -13.04 14.61 -40.42
C ALA A 230 -12.35 13.85 -41.58
N TYR A 231 -12.93 12.78 -42.02
CA TYR A 231 -12.49 12.12 -43.26
C TYR A 231 -13.23 12.77 -44.44
N PRO A 232 -12.54 13.11 -45.54
CA PRO A 232 -13.18 13.56 -46.76
C PRO A 232 -14.16 12.47 -47.24
N ALA A 233 -15.40 12.87 -47.54
CA ALA A 233 -16.45 11.91 -47.95
C ALA A 233 -16.07 11.11 -49.23
N ASP A 234 -15.22 11.64 -50.04
CA ASP A 234 -14.70 11.08 -51.29
C ASP A 234 -13.76 9.90 -51.08
N MET A 235 -13.10 9.80 -49.92
CA MET A 235 -12.24 8.63 -49.60
C MET A 235 -13.05 7.35 -49.35
N LEU A 236 -14.31 7.46 -48.90
CA LEU A 236 -15.18 6.31 -48.69
C LEU A 236 -15.83 5.80 -49.96
N ALA A 237 -15.90 6.62 -51.00
CA ALA A 237 -16.44 6.26 -52.32
C ALA A 237 -15.53 5.27 -53.10
N ASN A 238 -14.21 5.29 -52.84
CA ASN A 238 -13.22 4.46 -53.51
C ASN A 238 -13.00 3.09 -52.84
N LEU A 239 -13.70 2.77 -51.74
CA LEU A 239 -13.64 1.46 -51.07
C LEU A 239 -14.79 0.53 -51.45
N ARG A 240 -15.62 0.87 -52.45
CA ARG A 240 -16.61 -0.04 -53.06
C ARG A 240 -16.02 -0.57 -54.37
N VAL A 241 -15.26 -1.66 -54.25
CA VAL A 241 -15.01 -2.61 -55.32
C VAL A 241 -15.39 -3.99 -54.82
#